data_1d9cf0572b4ad98ea371371b8e1743a7
#
_entry.id   1d9cf0572b4ad98ea371371b8e1743a7
#
_cell.length_a   1.000
_cell.length_b   1.000
_cell.length_c   1.000
_cell.angle_alpha   90.00
_cell.angle_beta   90.00
_cell.angle_gamma   90.00
#
_symmetry.space_group_name_H-M   'P 1'
#
loop_
_entity.id
_entity.type
_entity.pdbx_description
1 polymer ?
#
loop_
_entity_poly.entity_id
_entity_poly.type
_entity_poly.pdbx_seq_one_letter_code
_entity_poly.pdbx_strand_id
1 'polypeptide(L)'
;MLTLASILEKEAATPEDMKMVAGIFLRRLEIGMALQACSTVNFITGKNDPGVSAEDQAIASPYNTYQVVGLPPGPISNPGMDAILAVLFPTP
;
A
#
# COMPACT_ATOMS: atom_id res chain seq x y z
N MET A 1 -0.22 9.98 -5.86
CA MET A 1 -0.74 8.99 -6.82
C MET A 1 0.24 7.86 -7.11
N LEU A 2 1.47 8.17 -7.50
CA LEU A 2 2.47 7.12 -7.79
C LEU A 2 2.83 6.31 -6.56
N THR A 3 2.87 6.92 -5.38
CA THR A 3 3.12 6.21 -4.13
C THR A 3 2.04 5.16 -3.86
N LEU A 4 0.77 5.53 -4.01
CA LEU A 4 -0.33 4.59 -3.82
C LEU A 4 -0.28 3.49 -4.88
N ALA A 5 -0.03 3.84 -6.14
CA ALA A 5 0.10 2.85 -7.22
C ALA A 5 1.24 1.87 -6.94
N SER A 6 2.36 2.34 -6.38
CA SER A 6 3.49 1.48 -6.03
C SER A 6 3.14 0.47 -4.95
N ILE A 7 2.27 0.84 -4.01
CA ILE A 7 1.77 -0.07 -2.98
C ILE A 7 0.86 -1.11 -3.63
N LEU A 8 -0.08 -0.68 -4.49
CA LEU A 8 -0.99 -1.59 -5.18
C LEU A 8 -0.26 -2.62 -6.01
N GLU A 9 0.83 -2.23 -6.68
CA GLU A 9 1.65 -3.13 -7.48
C GLU A 9 2.13 -4.34 -6.65
N LYS A 10 2.38 -4.13 -5.37
CA LYS A 10 2.86 -5.17 -4.46
C LYS A 10 1.75 -5.88 -3.68
N GLU A 11 0.55 -5.29 -3.62
CA GLU A 11 -0.55 -5.83 -2.81
C GLU A 11 -1.49 -6.75 -3.59
N ALA A 12 -1.61 -6.56 -4.89
CA ALA A 12 -2.58 -7.29 -5.70
C ALA A 12 -1.96 -7.70 -7.03
N ALA A 13 -2.41 -8.84 -7.58
CA ALA A 13 -1.84 -9.42 -8.78
C ALA A 13 -2.67 -9.12 -10.05
N THR A 14 -3.97 -8.88 -9.92
CA THR A 14 -4.85 -8.63 -11.07
C THR A 14 -5.34 -7.20 -11.10
N PRO A 15 -5.69 -6.65 -12.30
CA PRO A 15 -6.25 -5.31 -12.39
C PRO A 15 -7.53 -5.12 -11.56
N GLU A 16 -8.39 -6.12 -11.51
CA GLU A 16 -9.63 -6.06 -10.74
C GLU A 16 -9.35 -5.97 -9.25
N ASP A 17 -8.41 -6.78 -8.74
CA ASP A 17 -8.02 -6.77 -7.34
C ASP A 17 -7.34 -5.45 -6.99
N MET A 18 -6.50 -4.91 -7.88
CA MET A 18 -5.86 -3.62 -7.68
C MET A 18 -6.89 -2.50 -7.53
N LYS A 19 -7.94 -2.50 -8.35
CA LYS A 19 -9.03 -1.51 -8.26
C LYS A 19 -9.79 -1.61 -6.95
N MET A 20 -10.06 -2.84 -6.50
CA MET A 20 -10.75 -3.08 -5.24
C MET A 20 -9.92 -2.60 -4.05
N VAL A 21 -8.63 -2.95 -4.02
CA VAL A 21 -7.71 -2.53 -2.95
C VAL A 21 -7.51 -1.01 -3.00
N ALA A 22 -7.43 -0.41 -4.18
CA ALA A 22 -7.34 1.04 -4.33
C ALA A 22 -8.53 1.73 -3.68
N GLY A 23 -9.75 1.23 -3.88
CA GLY A 23 -10.95 1.77 -3.25
C GLY A 23 -10.86 1.72 -1.74
N ILE A 24 -10.38 0.61 -1.18
CA ILE A 24 -10.20 0.45 0.26
C ILE A 24 -9.17 1.45 0.80
N PHE A 25 -8.02 1.56 0.16
CA PHE A 25 -6.96 2.47 0.61
C PHE A 25 -7.36 3.93 0.51
N LEU A 26 -8.01 4.32 -0.59
CA LEU A 26 -8.51 5.69 -0.75
C LEU A 26 -9.55 6.03 0.33
N ARG A 27 -10.41 5.07 0.68
CA ARG A 27 -11.36 5.25 1.76
C ARG A 27 -10.66 5.43 3.11
N ARG A 28 -9.63 4.64 3.39
CA ARG A 28 -8.84 4.77 4.62
C ARG A 28 -8.15 6.12 4.71
N LEU A 29 -7.58 6.61 3.59
CA LEU A 29 -6.99 7.95 3.54
C LEU A 29 -8.04 9.02 3.84
N GLU A 30 -9.23 8.88 3.28
CA GLU A 30 -10.32 9.84 3.47
C GLU A 30 -10.76 9.94 4.93
N ILE A 31 -10.87 8.81 5.62
CA ILE A 31 -11.33 8.77 7.01
C ILE A 31 -10.20 8.87 8.04
N GLY A 32 -8.96 9.03 7.60
CA GLY A 32 -7.82 9.15 8.50
C GLY A 32 -7.38 7.83 9.14
N MET A 33 -7.64 6.71 8.48
CA MET A 33 -7.24 5.39 8.95
C MET A 33 -5.90 4.98 8.35
N ALA A 34 -5.03 4.34 9.16
CA ALA A 34 -3.77 3.78 8.67
C ALA A 34 -4.03 2.74 7.57
N LEU A 35 -3.20 2.75 6.52
CA LEU A 35 -3.39 1.83 5.39
C LEU A 35 -3.17 0.37 5.75
N GLN A 36 -2.22 0.09 6.66
CA GLN A 36 -1.89 -1.27 7.12
C GLN A 36 -1.52 -2.19 5.95
N ALA A 37 -0.69 -1.69 5.05
CA ALA A 37 -0.24 -2.44 3.89
C ALA A 37 1.04 -3.22 4.21
N CYS A 38 1.00 -4.55 4.12
CA CYS A 38 2.16 -5.40 4.39
C CYS A 38 3.34 -5.09 3.48
N SER A 39 3.09 -4.69 2.23
CA SER A 39 4.13 -4.37 1.27
C SER A 39 5.02 -3.22 1.72
N THR A 40 4.49 -2.26 2.47
CA THR A 40 5.29 -1.13 2.97
C THR A 40 6.28 -1.60 4.04
N VAL A 41 5.89 -2.54 4.88
CA VAL A 41 6.78 -3.12 5.88
C VAL A 41 7.82 -4.00 5.22
N ASN A 42 7.44 -4.81 4.23
CA ASN A 42 8.37 -5.62 3.45
C ASN A 42 9.41 -4.75 2.73
N PHE A 43 9.03 -3.57 2.28
CA PHE A 43 9.96 -2.60 1.71
C PHE A 43 11.04 -2.18 2.73
N ILE A 44 10.65 -1.97 3.97
CA ILE A 44 11.57 -1.57 5.05
C ILE A 44 12.52 -2.71 5.40
N THR A 45 11.99 -3.93 5.56
CA THR A 45 12.74 -5.08 6.06
C THR A 45 13.51 -5.83 4.96
N GLY A 46 13.14 -5.64 3.70
CA GLY A 46 13.66 -6.42 2.59
C GLY A 46 13.10 -7.83 2.51
N LYS A 47 12.12 -8.17 3.34
CA LYS A 47 11.45 -9.48 3.33
C LYS A 47 10.38 -9.52 2.26
N ASN A 48 9.83 -10.72 2.01
CA ASN A 48 8.73 -10.93 1.07
C ASN A 48 7.66 -11.79 1.73
N ASP A 49 7.25 -11.40 2.94
CA ASP A 49 6.26 -12.14 3.72
C ASP A 49 4.85 -11.73 3.35
N PRO A 50 3.93 -12.67 3.10
CA PRO A 50 2.53 -12.35 2.82
C PRO A 50 1.79 -11.78 4.04
N GLY A 51 2.27 -12.08 5.25
CA GLY A 51 1.75 -11.51 6.49
C GLY A 51 2.89 -11.06 7.36
N VAL A 52 2.85 -9.80 7.84
CA VAL A 52 3.93 -9.24 8.67
C VAL A 52 3.73 -9.60 10.12
N SER A 53 4.84 -9.94 10.81
CA SER A 53 4.80 -10.23 12.25
C SER A 53 4.43 -8.97 13.05
N ALA A 54 3.94 -9.17 14.28
CA ALA A 54 3.65 -8.06 15.17
C ALA A 54 4.90 -7.23 15.46
N GLU A 55 6.06 -7.88 15.54
CA GLU A 55 7.34 -7.22 15.73
C GLU A 55 7.68 -6.29 14.56
N ASP A 56 7.50 -6.77 13.32
CA ASP A 56 7.77 -5.96 12.13
C ASP A 56 6.74 -4.84 11.97
N GLN A 57 5.49 -5.06 12.37
CA GLN A 57 4.46 -4.02 12.36
C GLN A 57 4.78 -2.88 13.31
N ALA A 58 5.62 -3.10 14.31
CA ALA A 58 5.99 -2.10 15.30
C ALA A 58 7.22 -1.26 14.91
N ILE A 59 7.83 -1.52 13.76
CA ILE A 59 9.02 -0.80 13.32
C ILE A 59 8.71 0.70 13.16
N ALA A 60 9.53 1.55 13.79
CA ALA A 60 9.39 2.99 13.67
C ALA A 60 10.01 3.47 12.36
N SER A 61 9.17 3.74 11.37
CA SER A 61 9.59 4.24 10.06
C SER A 61 8.44 5.01 9.41
N PRO A 62 8.71 6.11 8.70
CA PRO A 62 7.67 6.83 7.97
C PRO A 62 7.07 6.00 6.83
N TYR A 63 7.72 4.91 6.41
CA TYR A 63 7.18 3.98 5.42
C TYR A 63 6.25 2.92 6.04
N ASN A 64 6.21 2.79 7.36
CA ASN A 64 5.39 1.75 8.01
C ASN A 64 3.94 2.22 8.14
N THR A 65 3.08 1.73 7.27
CA THR A 65 1.67 2.12 7.24
C THR A 65 0.84 1.49 8.36
N TYR A 66 1.42 0.64 9.21
CA TYR A 66 0.79 0.21 10.45
C TYR A 66 0.98 1.23 11.58
N GLN A 67 2.03 2.07 11.49
CA GLN A 67 2.37 3.04 12.53
C GLN A 67 2.01 4.47 12.16
N VAL A 68 1.92 4.78 10.88
CA VAL A 68 1.70 6.14 10.37
C VAL A 68 0.44 6.18 9.53
N VAL A 69 -0.44 7.14 9.81
CA VAL A 69 -1.63 7.39 8.99
C VAL A 69 -1.20 8.13 7.73
N GLY A 70 -1.78 7.74 6.59
CA GLY A 70 -1.51 8.36 5.31
C GLY A 70 -0.52 7.58 4.46
N LEU A 71 -0.11 8.20 3.36
CA LEU A 71 0.84 7.60 2.42
C LEU A 71 2.28 7.73 2.95
N PRO A 72 3.15 6.75 2.62
CA PRO A 72 4.58 6.90 2.92
C PRO A 72 5.20 8.04 2.10
N PRO A 73 6.44 8.45 2.44
CA PRO A 73 7.08 9.61 1.80
C PRO A 73 7.34 9.46 0.30
N GLY A 74 7.38 8.25 -0.22
CA GLY A 74 7.62 8.01 -1.63
C GLY A 74 7.24 6.61 -2.07
N PRO A 75 7.37 6.30 -3.37
CA PRO A 75 7.03 4.98 -3.90
C PRO A 75 7.91 3.87 -3.33
N ILE A 76 7.33 2.67 -3.20
CA ILE A 76 8.07 1.47 -2.75
C ILE A 76 8.43 0.54 -3.91
N SER A 77 7.96 0.83 -5.11
CA SER A 77 8.25 0.07 -6.33
C SER A 77 8.02 0.93 -7.55
N ASN A 78 8.33 0.40 -8.74
CA ASN A 78 7.93 1.00 -10.00
C ASN A 78 6.54 0.45 -10.37
N PRO A 79 5.48 1.25 -10.27
CA PRO A 79 4.14 0.76 -10.59
C PRO A 79 3.96 0.59 -12.08
N GLY A 80 3.30 -0.50 -12.47
CA GLY A 80 2.88 -0.73 -13.84
C GLY A 80 1.62 0.06 -14.19
N MET A 81 1.20 -0.02 -15.45
CA MET A 81 0.02 0.70 -15.94
C MET A 81 -1.25 0.27 -15.21
N ASP A 82 -1.40 -1.04 -14.91
CA ASP A 82 -2.59 -1.55 -14.23
C ASP A 82 -2.76 -0.93 -12.85
N ALA A 83 -1.67 -0.76 -12.10
CA ALA A 83 -1.71 -0.15 -10.78
C ALA A 83 -2.06 1.34 -10.88
N ILE A 84 -1.50 2.04 -11.85
CA ILE A 84 -1.80 3.46 -12.07
C ILE A 84 -3.26 3.66 -12.43
N LEU A 85 -3.79 2.83 -13.35
CA LEU A 85 -5.19 2.89 -13.75
C LEU A 85 -6.12 2.56 -12.58
N ALA A 86 -5.71 1.64 -11.70
CA ALA A 86 -6.51 1.28 -10.54
C ALA A 86 -6.68 2.46 -9.57
N VAL A 87 -5.66 3.30 -9.42
CA VAL A 87 -5.75 4.50 -8.58
C VAL A 87 -6.67 5.55 -9.22
N LEU A 88 -6.57 5.71 -10.54
CA LEU A 88 -7.40 6.68 -11.28
C LEU A 88 -8.86 6.25 -11.37
N PHE A 89 -9.12 4.95 -11.49
CA PHE A 89 -10.45 4.40 -11.68
C PHE A 89 -10.70 3.25 -10.71
N PRO A 90 -10.72 3.52 -9.39
CA PRO A 90 -10.91 2.46 -8.39
C PRO A 90 -12.35 1.94 -8.39
N THR A 91 -12.54 0.73 -7.87
CA THR A 91 -13.87 0.18 -7.65
C THR A 91 -14.50 0.92 -6.47
N PRO A 92 -15.73 1.44 -6.64
CA PRO A 92 -16.43 2.15 -5.58
C PRO A 92 -16.73 1.30 -4.35
#